data_2ce4f294940a145d53009dd158fe7e5d
#
_entry.id   2ce4f294940a145d53009dd158fe7e5d
#
_cell.length_a   1.000
_cell.length_b   1.000
_cell.length_c   1.000
_cell.angle_alpha   90.00
_cell.angle_beta   90.00
_cell.angle_gamma   90.00
#
_symmetry.space_group_name_H-M   'P 1'
#
loop_
_entity.id
_entity.type
_entity.pdbx_description
1 polymer ?
#
loop_
_entity_poly.entity_id
_entity_poly.type
_entity_poly.pdbx_seq_one_letter_code
_entity_poly.pdbx_strand_id
1 'polypeptide(L)'
;GKIFCVMGKSASGKDTIYNKILQDDSLMLSRIIPYTTRPIRDGETQDKDYHFCNEEDVKRLSAQGRIIELREYNTVYGVWKYFTVNDDDIDLRCKSYLTVGTLESYTKVRDYFGSDKVLPIYVEVEDGHRLIRAIHREKGQQVPNMRRCAAVFLRTRRTFR
;
A
#
# COMPACT_ATOMS: atom_id res chain seq x y z
N GLY A 1 -20.71 4.28 -3.31
CA GLY A 1 -19.66 3.46 -2.70
C GLY A 1 -18.67 4.27 -1.88
N LYS A 2 -17.80 3.57 -1.21
CA LYS A 2 -16.75 4.12 -0.35
C LYS A 2 -15.40 3.45 -0.68
N ILE A 3 -14.31 4.12 -0.33
CA ILE A 3 -12.97 3.55 -0.35
C ILE A 3 -12.53 3.34 1.10
N PHE A 4 -12.26 2.10 1.48
CA PHE A 4 -11.71 1.76 2.79
C PHE A 4 -10.19 1.61 2.65
N CYS A 5 -9.43 2.45 3.38
CA CYS A 5 -7.97 2.44 3.32
C CYS A 5 -7.39 1.77 4.57
N VAL A 6 -6.87 0.57 4.42
CA VAL A 6 -6.23 -0.17 5.51
C VAL A 6 -4.81 0.36 5.70
N MET A 7 -4.54 0.86 6.88
CA MET A 7 -3.25 1.44 7.27
C MET A 7 -2.72 0.80 8.55
N GLY A 8 -1.45 0.96 8.79
CA GLY A 8 -0.80 0.52 10.03
C GLY A 8 0.71 0.48 9.87
N LYS A 9 1.38 0.50 11.00
CA LYS A 9 2.84 0.41 11.08
C LYS A 9 3.32 -0.92 10.47
N SER A 10 4.61 -0.99 10.10
CA SER A 10 5.22 -2.24 9.62
C SER A 10 5.02 -3.38 10.62
N ALA A 11 4.77 -4.58 10.11
CA ALA A 11 4.48 -5.79 10.91
C ALA A 11 3.23 -5.73 11.81
N SER A 12 2.30 -4.80 11.56
CA SER A 12 1.00 -4.76 12.24
C SER A 12 0.05 -5.90 11.80
N GLY A 13 0.32 -6.54 10.66
CA GLY A 13 -0.58 -7.53 10.08
C GLY A 13 -1.66 -6.93 9.17
N LYS A 14 -1.53 -5.66 8.80
CA LYS A 14 -2.49 -4.97 7.91
C LYS A 14 -2.73 -5.71 6.59
N ASP A 15 -1.67 -6.28 5.99
CA ASP A 15 -1.80 -7.01 4.72
C ASP A 15 -2.59 -8.32 4.89
N THR A 16 -2.43 -8.99 6.04
CA THR A 16 -3.22 -10.18 6.40
C THR A 16 -4.70 -9.83 6.58
N ILE A 17 -4.98 -8.72 7.28
CA ILE A 17 -6.34 -8.22 7.49
C ILE A 17 -6.95 -7.80 6.16
N TYR A 18 -6.22 -7.03 5.33
CA TYR A 18 -6.63 -6.64 4.00
C TYR A 18 -7.05 -7.85 3.14
N ASN A 19 -6.21 -8.88 3.10
CA ASN A 19 -6.52 -10.09 2.33
C ASN A 19 -7.72 -10.86 2.87
N LYS A 20 -7.90 -10.94 4.20
CA LYS A 20 -9.08 -11.58 4.80
C LYS A 20 -10.37 -10.83 4.48
N ILE A 21 -10.36 -9.50 4.52
CA ILE A 21 -11.52 -8.68 4.15
C ILE A 21 -11.89 -8.92 2.68
N LEU A 22 -10.90 -9.00 1.78
CA LEU A 22 -11.15 -9.24 0.35
C LEU A 22 -11.62 -10.66 0.03
N GLN A 23 -11.41 -11.62 0.92
CA GLN A 23 -11.90 -12.99 0.77
C GLN A 23 -13.35 -13.14 1.24
N ASP A 24 -13.91 -12.13 1.87
CA ASP A 24 -15.32 -12.12 2.30
C ASP A 24 -16.18 -11.50 1.20
N ASP A 25 -16.71 -12.35 0.34
CA ASP A 25 -17.55 -11.96 -0.79
C ASP A 25 -18.83 -11.21 -0.36
N SER A 26 -19.29 -11.40 0.90
CA SER A 26 -20.46 -10.72 1.42
C SER A 26 -20.29 -9.20 1.51
N LEU A 27 -19.04 -8.72 1.61
CA LEU A 27 -18.70 -7.30 1.68
C LEU A 27 -18.72 -6.61 0.30
N MET A 28 -18.74 -7.37 -0.79
CA MET A 28 -18.78 -6.88 -2.19
C MET A 28 -17.76 -5.76 -2.46
N LEU A 29 -16.54 -5.90 -1.93
CA LEU A 29 -15.47 -4.92 -2.08
C LEU A 29 -14.58 -5.25 -3.28
N SER A 30 -14.33 -4.25 -4.12
CA SER A 30 -13.33 -4.31 -5.18
C SER A 30 -11.98 -3.82 -4.67
N ARG A 31 -10.90 -4.18 -5.36
CA ARG A 31 -9.55 -3.70 -5.03
C ARG A 31 -9.25 -2.40 -5.75
N ILE A 32 -8.50 -1.51 -5.09
CA ILE A 32 -7.67 -0.53 -5.80
C ILE A 32 -6.25 -1.06 -5.76
N ILE A 33 -5.71 -1.39 -6.92
CA ILE A 33 -4.35 -1.94 -7.06
C ILE A 33 -3.40 -0.77 -7.31
N PRO A 34 -2.41 -0.54 -6.44
CA PRO A 34 -1.44 0.54 -6.65
C PRO A 34 -0.44 0.20 -7.76
N TYR A 35 0.15 1.24 -8.33
CA TYR A 35 1.21 1.16 -9.33
C TYR A 35 2.60 1.24 -8.68
N THR A 36 3.60 0.62 -9.32
CA THR A 36 4.99 0.74 -8.88
C THR A 36 5.98 0.56 -10.02
N THR A 37 7.09 1.33 -9.96
CA THR A 37 8.25 1.13 -10.84
C THR A 37 9.27 0.12 -10.27
N ARG A 38 9.02 -0.38 -9.06
CA ARG A 38 9.83 -1.43 -8.46
C ARG A 38 9.72 -2.73 -9.29
N PRO A 39 10.84 -3.44 -9.52
CA PRO A 39 10.77 -4.76 -10.12
C PRO A 39 9.86 -5.72 -9.32
N ILE A 40 9.16 -6.58 -10.04
CA ILE A 40 8.34 -7.66 -9.45
C ILE A 40 9.24 -8.59 -8.63
N ARG A 41 8.74 -9.08 -7.51
CA ARG A 41 9.45 -10.05 -6.64
C ARG A 41 8.87 -11.44 -6.81
N ASP A 42 9.63 -12.44 -6.38
CA ASP A 42 9.15 -13.82 -6.34
C ASP A 42 7.86 -13.93 -5.52
N GLY A 43 6.86 -14.58 -6.10
CA GLY A 43 5.54 -14.75 -5.50
C GLY A 43 4.56 -13.61 -5.71
N GLU A 44 4.98 -12.48 -6.31
CA GLU A 44 4.08 -11.39 -6.72
C GLU A 44 3.55 -11.61 -8.14
N THR A 45 2.38 -11.08 -8.41
CA THR A 45 1.70 -11.21 -9.70
C THR A 45 1.30 -9.83 -10.23
N GLN A 46 1.60 -9.58 -11.52
CA GLN A 46 1.12 -8.41 -12.25
C GLN A 46 -0.42 -8.28 -12.13
N ASP A 47 -0.90 -7.07 -11.93
CA ASP A 47 -2.32 -6.71 -11.86
C ASP A 47 -3.10 -7.37 -10.70
N LYS A 48 -2.37 -7.98 -9.77
CA LYS A 48 -2.91 -8.55 -8.54
C LYS A 48 -2.32 -7.88 -7.30
N ASP A 49 -0.99 -7.84 -7.21
CA ASP A 49 -0.29 -7.22 -6.09
C ASP A 49 0.00 -5.75 -6.38
N TYR A 50 0.47 -5.47 -7.58
CA TYR A 50 0.71 -4.13 -8.15
C TYR A 50 0.50 -4.13 -9.66
N HIS A 51 0.23 -2.95 -10.21
CA HIS A 51 0.49 -2.65 -11.62
C HIS A 51 1.97 -2.29 -11.75
N PHE A 52 2.81 -3.28 -12.08
CA PHE A 52 4.24 -3.05 -12.30
C PHE A 52 4.43 -2.34 -13.64
N CYS A 53 5.11 -1.20 -13.61
CA CYS A 53 5.26 -0.31 -14.75
C CYS A 53 6.67 0.31 -14.80
N ASN A 54 6.95 1.10 -15.84
CA ASN A 54 8.22 1.77 -16.02
C ASN A 54 8.09 3.31 -15.89
N GLU A 55 9.21 4.03 -15.99
CA GLU A 55 9.24 5.48 -15.87
C GLU A 55 8.47 6.19 -17.00
N GLU A 56 8.36 5.58 -18.18
CA GLU A 56 7.59 6.15 -19.30
C GLU A 56 6.09 6.10 -19.00
N ASP A 57 5.62 5.02 -18.37
CA ASP A 57 4.25 4.92 -17.90
C ASP A 57 3.93 5.99 -16.85
N VAL A 58 4.85 6.22 -15.90
CA VAL A 58 4.70 7.30 -14.90
C VAL A 58 4.56 8.66 -15.58
N LYS A 59 5.43 8.97 -16.55
CA LYS A 59 5.37 10.23 -17.30
C LYS A 59 4.06 10.38 -18.07
N ARG A 60 3.63 9.33 -18.75
CA ARG A 60 2.37 9.29 -19.51
C ARG A 60 1.16 9.52 -18.62
N LEU A 61 1.05 8.77 -17.50
CA LEU A 61 -0.06 8.90 -16.55
C LEU A 61 -0.06 10.26 -15.84
N SER A 62 1.13 10.80 -15.55
CA SER A 62 1.28 12.16 -14.99
C SER A 62 0.83 13.23 -15.98
N ALA A 63 1.24 13.14 -17.25
CA ALA A 63 0.82 14.07 -18.28
C ALA A 63 -0.69 14.06 -18.55
N GLN A 64 -1.34 12.91 -18.31
CA GLN A 64 -2.80 12.74 -18.37
C GLN A 64 -3.53 13.24 -17.11
N GLY A 65 -2.81 13.67 -16.07
CA GLY A 65 -3.40 14.10 -14.80
C GLY A 65 -4.08 12.96 -14.02
N ARG A 66 -3.73 11.69 -14.28
CA ARG A 66 -4.39 10.52 -13.69
C ARG A 66 -3.77 10.07 -12.37
N ILE A 67 -2.57 10.53 -12.02
CA ILE A 67 -1.90 10.16 -10.77
C ILE A 67 -2.53 10.94 -9.61
N ILE A 68 -3.16 10.22 -8.69
CA ILE A 68 -3.78 10.78 -7.47
C ILE A 68 -2.71 11.10 -6.43
N GLU A 69 -1.77 10.18 -6.23
CA GLU A 69 -0.66 10.33 -5.29
C GLU A 69 0.55 9.57 -5.80
N LEU A 70 1.74 10.09 -5.51
CA LEU A 70 3.00 9.47 -5.86
C LEU A 70 3.98 9.63 -4.69
N ARG A 71 4.69 8.55 -4.38
CA ARG A 71 5.74 8.49 -3.36
C ARG A 71 6.99 7.88 -3.97
N GLU A 72 8.13 8.48 -3.70
CA GLU A 72 9.43 8.03 -4.18
C GLU A 72 10.29 7.54 -3.03
N TYR A 73 11.01 6.45 -3.26
CA TYR A 73 11.92 5.87 -2.29
C TYR A 73 13.29 5.63 -2.94
N ASN A 74 14.30 6.33 -2.43
CA ASN A 74 15.68 6.10 -2.84
C ASN A 74 16.15 4.77 -2.25
N THR A 75 16.59 3.88 -3.13
CA THR A 75 17.11 2.57 -2.74
C THR A 75 18.49 2.36 -3.36
N VAL A 76 19.21 1.34 -2.91
CA VAL A 76 20.49 0.94 -3.51
C VAL A 76 20.37 0.47 -4.96
N TYR A 77 19.15 0.18 -5.41
CA TYR A 77 18.82 -0.26 -6.78
C TYR A 77 18.22 0.87 -7.63
N GLY A 78 18.22 2.11 -7.13
CA GLY A 78 17.61 3.27 -7.79
C GLY A 78 16.37 3.78 -7.06
N VAL A 79 15.68 4.71 -7.73
CA VAL A 79 14.45 5.32 -7.19
C VAL A 79 13.27 4.43 -7.55
N TRP A 80 12.55 3.98 -6.53
CA TRP A 80 11.29 3.25 -6.71
C TRP A 80 10.11 4.15 -6.41
N LYS A 81 9.15 4.15 -7.31
CA LYS A 81 7.91 4.90 -7.19
C LYS A 81 6.76 3.99 -6.85
N TYR A 82 5.87 4.46 -6.00
CA TYR A 82 4.60 3.84 -5.67
C TYR A 82 3.53 4.91 -5.78
N PHE A 83 2.47 4.63 -6.51
CA PHE A 83 1.46 5.63 -6.78
C PHE A 83 0.09 5.00 -7.02
N THR A 84 -0.95 5.82 -6.84
CA THR A 84 -2.33 5.45 -7.10
C THR A 84 -2.83 6.25 -8.30
N VAL A 85 -3.50 5.58 -9.21
CA VAL A 85 -4.04 6.17 -10.43
C VAL A 85 -5.56 6.22 -10.33
N ASN A 86 -6.16 7.30 -10.84
CA ASN A 86 -7.58 7.32 -11.13
C ASN A 86 -7.81 6.53 -12.42
N ASP A 87 -8.04 5.23 -12.24
CA ASP A 87 -8.40 4.34 -13.33
C ASP A 87 -9.90 4.44 -13.60
N ASP A 88 -10.30 4.22 -14.85
CA ASP A 88 -11.71 4.17 -15.23
C ASP A 88 -12.47 3.05 -14.49
N ASP A 89 -11.74 2.13 -13.87
CA ASP A 89 -12.29 1.05 -13.04
C ASP A 89 -12.76 1.50 -11.65
N ILE A 90 -12.39 2.71 -11.19
CA ILE A 90 -12.82 3.23 -9.89
C ILE A 90 -14.13 4.01 -10.05
N ASP A 91 -15.25 3.30 -9.97
CA ASP A 91 -16.59 3.89 -10.01
C ASP A 91 -17.29 3.82 -8.64
N LEU A 92 -17.20 4.91 -7.88
CA LEU A 92 -17.84 5.03 -6.57
C LEU A 92 -19.37 5.17 -6.61
N ARG A 93 -19.98 5.26 -7.79
CA ARG A 93 -21.45 5.24 -7.91
C ARG A 93 -21.99 3.84 -7.72
N CYS A 94 -21.25 2.83 -8.17
CA CYS A 94 -21.69 1.45 -8.21
C CYS A 94 -21.00 0.55 -7.19
N LYS A 95 -19.75 0.82 -6.81
CA LYS A 95 -18.91 -0.10 -6.03
C LYS A 95 -18.23 0.59 -4.84
N SER A 96 -17.94 -0.21 -3.83
CA SER A 96 -17.01 0.15 -2.74
C SER A 96 -15.68 -0.57 -2.93
N TYR A 97 -14.62 0.05 -2.47
CA TYR A 97 -13.25 -0.43 -2.70
C TYR A 97 -12.48 -0.57 -1.40
N LEU A 98 -11.53 -1.49 -1.41
CA LEU A 98 -10.53 -1.66 -0.37
C LEU A 98 -9.14 -1.39 -0.96
N THR A 99 -8.35 -0.62 -0.25
CA THR A 99 -6.93 -0.38 -0.58
C THR A 99 -6.06 -0.50 0.66
N VAL A 100 -4.77 -0.68 0.46
CA VAL A 100 -3.78 -0.66 1.53
C VAL A 100 -2.79 0.47 1.26
N GLY A 101 -2.47 1.26 2.28
CA GLY A 101 -1.63 2.43 2.08
C GLY A 101 -0.86 2.88 3.32
N THR A 102 -0.15 3.98 3.14
CA THR A 102 0.44 4.77 4.23
C THR A 102 -0.51 5.89 4.61
N LEU A 103 -0.24 6.56 5.74
CA LEU A 103 -0.99 7.76 6.13
C LEU A 103 -0.91 8.85 5.05
N GLU A 104 0.26 9.02 4.42
CA GLU A 104 0.45 9.99 3.35
C GLU A 104 -0.42 9.67 2.13
N SER A 105 -0.44 8.41 1.67
CA SER A 105 -1.29 8.03 0.53
C SER A 105 -2.77 8.17 0.86
N TYR A 106 -3.19 7.77 2.07
CA TYR A 106 -4.56 7.95 2.52
C TYR A 106 -4.99 9.42 2.46
N THR A 107 -4.17 10.34 2.98
CA THR A 107 -4.51 11.77 2.96
C THR A 107 -4.75 12.27 1.55
N LYS A 108 -3.85 11.95 0.61
CA LYS A 108 -3.96 12.37 -0.78
C LYS A 108 -5.16 11.74 -1.50
N VAL A 109 -5.42 10.45 -1.27
CA VAL A 109 -6.59 9.76 -1.84
C VAL A 109 -7.89 10.35 -1.27
N ARG A 110 -7.93 10.65 0.04
CA ARG A 110 -9.05 11.31 0.68
C ARG A 110 -9.30 12.71 0.11
N ASP A 111 -8.24 13.50 -0.08
CA ASP A 111 -8.35 14.86 -0.61
C ASP A 111 -8.82 14.85 -2.08
N TYR A 112 -8.51 13.79 -2.83
CA TYR A 112 -8.95 13.61 -4.21
C TYR A 112 -10.44 13.19 -4.32
N PHE A 113 -10.85 12.14 -3.60
CA PHE A 113 -12.21 11.59 -3.69
C PHE A 113 -13.22 12.21 -2.73
N GLY A 114 -12.75 12.96 -1.73
CA GLY A 114 -13.57 13.56 -0.68
C GLY A 114 -13.53 12.78 0.64
N SER A 115 -13.57 13.50 1.76
CA SER A 115 -13.50 12.93 3.11
C SER A 115 -14.71 12.07 3.47
N ASP A 116 -15.84 12.29 2.83
CA ASP A 116 -17.05 11.49 2.97
C ASP A 116 -16.99 10.16 2.23
N LYS A 117 -16.08 10.02 1.25
CA LYS A 117 -15.90 8.82 0.42
C LYS A 117 -14.78 7.92 0.89
N VAL A 118 -13.74 8.45 1.53
CA VAL A 118 -12.54 7.69 1.90
C VAL A 118 -12.43 7.52 3.40
N LEU A 119 -12.56 6.27 3.86
CA LEU A 119 -12.61 5.91 5.26
C LEU A 119 -11.33 5.18 5.69
N PRO A 120 -10.67 5.60 6.78
CA PRO A 120 -9.47 4.95 7.28
C PRO A 120 -9.82 3.72 8.13
N ILE A 121 -9.05 2.65 7.97
CA ILE A 121 -9.00 1.50 8.88
C ILE A 121 -7.57 1.39 9.39
N TYR A 122 -7.35 1.79 10.63
CA TYR A 122 -6.01 1.74 11.22
C TYR A 122 -5.81 0.47 12.04
N VAL A 123 -4.81 -0.33 11.65
CA VAL A 123 -4.43 -1.56 12.35
C VAL A 123 -3.35 -1.23 13.37
N GLU A 124 -3.75 -1.13 14.63
CA GLU A 124 -2.85 -0.88 15.74
C GLU A 124 -2.40 -2.18 16.39
N VAL A 125 -1.11 -2.30 16.64
CA VAL A 125 -0.48 -3.41 17.35
C VAL A 125 0.68 -2.84 18.17
N GLU A 126 0.80 -3.29 19.39
CA GLU A 126 1.86 -2.93 20.31
C GLU A 126 3.25 -3.15 19.70
N ASP A 127 4.18 -2.23 19.96
CA ASP A 127 5.49 -2.17 19.29
C ASP A 127 6.36 -3.42 19.53
N GLY A 128 6.31 -4.03 20.71
CA GLY A 128 7.04 -5.27 21.01
C GLY A 128 6.55 -6.45 20.17
N HIS A 129 5.24 -6.64 20.07
CA HIS A 129 4.65 -7.67 19.21
C HIS A 129 5.00 -7.47 17.74
N ARG A 130 5.00 -6.23 17.26
CA ARG A 130 5.40 -5.90 15.89
C ARG A 130 6.88 -6.23 15.64
N LEU A 131 7.75 -5.91 16.59
CA LEU A 131 9.18 -6.20 16.49
C LEU A 131 9.43 -7.71 16.42
N ILE A 132 8.79 -8.49 17.27
CA ILE A 132 8.86 -9.96 17.25
C ILE A 132 8.44 -10.51 15.88
N ARG A 133 7.30 -10.07 15.36
CA ARG A 133 6.79 -10.47 14.03
C ARG A 133 7.76 -10.08 12.91
N ALA A 134 8.36 -8.87 12.98
CA ALA A 134 9.33 -8.41 12.00
C ALA A 134 10.60 -9.28 12.00
N ILE A 135 11.12 -9.62 13.18
CA ILE A 135 12.29 -10.49 13.34
C ILE A 135 12.01 -11.91 12.81
N HIS A 136 10.85 -12.49 13.15
CA HIS A 136 10.47 -13.82 12.67
C HIS A 136 10.36 -13.86 11.15
N ARG A 137 9.74 -12.85 10.55
CA ARG A 137 9.64 -12.73 9.09
C ARG A 137 11.01 -12.61 8.43
N GLU A 138 11.90 -11.83 9.03
CA GLU A 138 13.24 -11.64 8.49
C GLU A 138 14.09 -12.91 8.58
N LYS A 139 13.97 -13.67 9.67
CA LYS A 139 14.64 -14.98 9.83
C LYS A 139 14.19 -16.02 8.78
N GLY A 140 12.96 -15.92 8.30
CA GLY A 140 12.41 -16.79 7.25
C GLY A 140 12.85 -16.42 5.82
N GLN A 141 13.59 -15.33 5.62
CA GLN A 141 14.13 -14.96 4.31
C GLN A 141 15.35 -15.81 3.95
N GLN A 142 15.58 -16.02 2.64
CA GLN A 142 16.79 -16.72 2.16
C GLN A 142 18.09 -16.03 2.61
N VAL A 143 18.07 -14.68 2.63
CA VAL A 143 19.19 -13.86 3.14
C VAL A 143 18.66 -12.90 4.20
N PRO A 144 18.69 -13.28 5.49
CA PRO A 144 18.20 -12.45 6.58
C PRO A 144 19.01 -11.15 6.72
N ASN A 145 18.31 -10.02 6.88
CA ASN A 145 18.95 -8.71 7.10
C ASN A 145 18.33 -7.98 8.30
N MET A 146 18.85 -8.24 9.49
CA MET A 146 18.37 -7.65 10.73
C MET A 146 18.52 -6.13 10.79
N ARG A 147 19.53 -5.55 10.11
CA ARG A 147 19.69 -4.09 10.01
C ARG A 147 18.52 -3.46 9.25
N ARG A 148 18.07 -4.12 8.17
CA ARG A 148 16.87 -3.69 7.42
C ARG A 148 15.63 -3.77 8.30
N CYS A 149 15.47 -4.83 9.07
CA CYS A 149 14.36 -5.00 10.00
C CYS A 149 14.29 -3.85 11.02
N ALA A 150 15.44 -3.54 11.67
CA ALA A 150 15.54 -2.44 12.62
C ALA A 150 15.25 -1.06 11.99
N ALA A 151 15.82 -0.79 10.81
CA ALA A 151 15.62 0.47 10.10
C ALA A 151 14.15 0.71 9.71
N VAL A 152 13.47 -0.31 9.19
CA VAL A 152 12.03 -0.23 8.85
C VAL A 152 11.19 -0.02 10.10
N PHE A 153 11.51 -0.70 11.20
CA PHE A 153 10.79 -0.54 12.45
C PHE A 153 10.93 0.88 13.02
N LEU A 154 12.13 1.44 13.06
CA LEU A 154 12.38 2.80 13.55
C LEU A 154 11.71 3.87 12.66
N ARG A 155 11.72 3.69 11.36
CA ARG A 155 11.05 4.61 10.42
C ARG A 155 9.55 4.68 10.69
N THR A 156 8.88 3.53 10.80
CA THR A 156 7.43 3.49 11.00
C THR A 156 7.00 4.01 12.36
N ARG A 157 7.86 4.00 13.38
CA ARG A 157 7.59 4.62 14.68
C ARG A 157 7.46 6.15 14.59
N ARG A 158 8.20 6.79 13.67
CA ARG A 158 8.16 8.25 13.49
C ARG A 158 6.95 8.72 12.68
N THR A 159 6.47 7.91 11.76
CA THR A 159 5.40 8.28 10.81
C THR A 159 4.00 8.32 11.47
N PHE A 160 3.80 7.54 12.53
CA PHE A 160 2.50 7.38 13.20
C PHE A 160 2.53 7.83 14.67
N ARG A 161 3.19 8.96 14.95
CA ARG A 161 3.11 9.63 16.25
C ARG A 161 2.03 10.69 16.26
#